data_bb7a6d2d8f58ac9fa44f240699eb7c1d
#
_entry.id   bb7a6d2d8f58ac9fa44f240699eb7c1d
#
_cell.length_a   1.000
_cell.length_b   1.000
_cell.length_c   1.000
_cell.angle_alpha   90.00
_cell.angle_beta   90.00
_cell.angle_gamma   90.00
#
_symmetry.space_group_name_H-M   'P 1'
#
loop_
_entity.id
_entity.type
_entity.pdbx_description
1 polymer ?
#
loop_
_entity_poly.entity_id
_entity_poly.type
_entity_poly.pdbx_seq_one_letter_code
_entity_poly.pdbx_strand_id
1 'polypeptide(L)'
;ESLLELNGDEERLAKLFAELEFKPMKGSANKPQTKDKNKNLNQNADKPTETKKIDSNYETILTQKDMKIWAKKLDDCKVFAIDTETDSLDTVTANLVGISLSDKEGEGCYLPIGHQYEGCPKQLDLKSVVDIIGSSVEKNRHKAVGQNLKFDIPILLRHGIALDSFHADTMLMSYVLNSTATRHGMDKLAMYYLNYETVKYSDVTGTASKQINFSSVEIDVASHYAAEDADITLRLFNKLDSLLAEKPIQKKLLQDIEYPLVHVLSRVEQNGAKIDKNKLSDHSIELSEKIEKLSSEAFKICLLY
;
A
#
# COMPACT_ATOMS: atom_id res chain seq x y z
N GLU A 1 -53.30 -2.40 -19.53
CA GLU A 1 -51.94 -2.74 -19.08
C GLU A 1 -51.47 -1.64 -18.11
N SER A 2 -51.82 -1.79 -16.83
CA SER A 2 -51.37 -0.88 -15.80
C SER A 2 -49.90 -1.24 -15.46
N LEU A 3 -48.98 -0.37 -15.83
CA LEU A 3 -47.62 -0.38 -15.30
C LEU A 3 -47.75 -0.30 -13.76
N LEU A 4 -47.29 -1.32 -13.09
CA LEU A 4 -47.10 -1.31 -11.63
C LEU A 4 -46.12 -0.20 -11.30
N GLU A 5 -46.61 0.96 -10.88
CA GLU A 5 -45.80 1.97 -10.21
C GLU A 5 -45.36 1.39 -8.84
N LEU A 6 -44.11 1.00 -8.76
CA LEU A 6 -43.47 0.70 -7.50
C LEU A 6 -43.28 2.01 -6.72
N ASN A 7 -44.30 2.39 -5.96
CA ASN A 7 -44.17 3.44 -4.95
C ASN A 7 -43.28 2.90 -3.83
N GLY A 8 -41.97 3.05 -3.98
CA GLY A 8 -41.04 2.74 -2.94
C GLY A 8 -41.19 3.73 -1.79
N ASP A 9 -41.29 3.23 -0.56
CA ASP A 9 -41.20 4.04 0.65
C ASP A 9 -39.75 4.51 0.83
N GLU A 10 -39.40 5.66 0.21
CA GLU A 10 -38.05 6.21 0.23
C GLU A 10 -37.57 6.52 1.64
N GLU A 11 -38.49 6.86 2.54
CA GLU A 11 -38.14 7.18 3.93
C GLU A 11 -37.74 5.92 4.71
N ARG A 12 -38.45 4.83 4.47
CA ARG A 12 -38.15 3.51 5.03
C ARG A 12 -36.87 2.93 4.45
N LEU A 13 -36.66 3.13 3.14
CA LEU A 13 -35.44 2.72 2.45
C LEU A 13 -34.20 3.49 2.96
N ALA A 14 -34.34 4.80 3.16
CA ALA A 14 -33.26 5.63 3.70
C ALA A 14 -32.91 5.24 5.16
N LYS A 15 -33.91 4.91 5.97
CA LYS A 15 -33.68 4.39 7.35
C LYS A 15 -32.97 3.04 7.30
N LEU A 16 -33.38 2.14 6.43
CA LEU A 16 -32.76 0.83 6.26
C LEU A 16 -31.31 0.93 5.78
N PHE A 17 -31.03 1.84 4.84
CA PHE A 17 -29.66 2.09 4.38
C PHE A 17 -28.78 2.68 5.48
N ALA A 18 -29.33 3.55 6.33
CA ALA A 18 -28.61 4.10 7.48
C ALA A 18 -28.34 3.03 8.56
N GLU A 19 -29.31 2.15 8.82
CA GLU A 19 -29.19 1.05 9.77
C GLU A 19 -28.19 -0.02 9.30
N LEU A 20 -28.15 -0.29 7.99
CA LEU A 20 -27.28 -1.27 7.37
C LEU A 20 -25.93 -0.68 6.89
N GLU A 21 -25.69 0.60 7.15
CA GLU A 21 -24.48 1.34 6.70
C GLU A 21 -24.23 1.27 5.17
N PHE A 22 -25.27 1.08 4.36
CA PHE A 22 -25.13 1.08 2.91
C PHE A 22 -25.00 2.51 2.36
N LYS A 23 -24.01 2.72 1.49
CA LYS A 23 -23.88 3.99 0.76
C LYS A 23 -25.02 4.10 -0.26
N PRO A 24 -25.72 5.25 -0.35
CA PRO A 24 -26.77 5.44 -1.37
C PRO A 24 -26.19 5.29 -2.77
N MET A 25 -26.91 4.55 -3.65
CA MET A 25 -26.56 4.44 -5.06
C MET A 25 -26.59 5.83 -5.72
N LYS A 26 -25.56 6.18 -6.48
CA LYS A 26 -25.54 7.40 -7.29
C LYS A 26 -26.68 7.31 -8.33
N GLY A 27 -27.75 8.03 -8.12
CA GLY A 27 -28.88 8.08 -9.05
C GLY A 27 -30.23 8.50 -8.47
N SER A 28 -30.43 8.54 -7.17
CA SER A 28 -31.69 9.05 -6.62
C SER A 28 -31.55 10.55 -6.32
N ALA A 29 -32.19 11.36 -7.14
CA ALA A 29 -32.38 12.77 -6.92
C ALA A 29 -33.39 12.97 -5.79
N ASN A 30 -33.03 13.81 -4.86
CA ASN A 30 -33.78 14.54 -3.84
C ASN A 30 -33.35 14.25 -2.40
N LYS A 31 -32.59 15.22 -1.88
CA LYS A 31 -32.30 15.32 -0.45
C LYS A 31 -33.49 15.94 0.26
N PRO A 32 -34.10 15.33 1.27
CA PRO A 32 -34.90 16.05 2.23
C PRO A 32 -33.98 16.68 3.28
N GLN A 33 -34.06 17.99 3.45
CA GLN A 33 -33.49 18.69 4.60
C GLN A 33 -34.35 18.39 5.83
N THR A 34 -33.88 17.53 6.71
CA THR A 34 -34.38 17.48 8.08
C THR A 34 -33.31 17.96 9.05
N LYS A 35 -33.61 19.10 9.67
CA LYS A 35 -32.89 19.59 10.85
C LYS A 35 -33.27 18.71 12.03
N ASP A 36 -32.39 17.83 12.47
CA ASP A 36 -32.48 17.30 13.81
C ASP A 36 -31.13 17.25 14.49
N LYS A 37 -31.14 17.75 15.72
CA LYS A 37 -29.99 17.92 16.60
C LYS A 37 -29.78 16.60 17.36
N ASN A 38 -28.82 15.79 16.93
CA ASN A 38 -28.04 14.91 17.82
C ASN A 38 -26.68 14.66 17.17
N LYS A 39 -25.75 15.53 17.53
CA LYS A 39 -24.32 15.32 17.25
C LYS A 39 -23.78 14.36 18.29
N ASN A 40 -23.32 13.17 17.87
CA ASN A 40 -22.01 12.68 18.21
C ASN A 40 -21.83 11.27 17.64
N LEU A 41 -20.73 11.12 16.95
CA LEU A 41 -20.08 9.92 16.39
C LEU A 41 -20.32 9.70 14.87
N ASN A 42 -19.25 9.87 14.10
CA ASN A 42 -19.05 9.60 12.68
C ASN A 42 -19.57 10.64 11.66
N GLN A 43 -19.06 11.86 11.73
CA GLN A 43 -19.05 12.78 10.60
C GLN A 43 -17.65 13.34 10.38
N ASN A 44 -16.80 12.56 9.68
CA ASN A 44 -15.62 13.08 9.00
C ASN A 44 -15.52 12.45 7.60
N ALA A 45 -16.53 12.68 6.78
CA ALA A 45 -16.42 12.55 5.34
C ALA A 45 -17.31 13.63 4.72
N ASP A 46 -16.67 14.62 4.10
CA ASP A 46 -17.19 15.76 3.32
C ASP A 46 -17.15 17.14 4.02
N LYS A 47 -15.95 17.56 4.36
CA LYS A 47 -15.48 18.94 4.16
C LYS A 47 -14.10 18.84 3.52
N PRO A 48 -13.75 19.66 2.53
CA PRO A 48 -12.35 19.83 2.17
C PRO A 48 -11.69 20.54 3.38
N THR A 49 -11.18 19.73 4.29
CA THR A 49 -10.22 20.18 5.29
C THR A 49 -8.97 20.48 4.49
N GLU A 50 -8.44 21.71 4.58
CA GLU A 50 -7.14 22.02 4.01
C GLU A 50 -6.17 20.92 4.45
N THR A 51 -5.59 20.24 3.47
CA THR A 51 -4.59 19.20 3.72
C THR A 51 -3.41 19.84 4.42
N LYS A 52 -2.89 19.17 5.44
CA LYS A 52 -1.73 19.69 6.17
C LYS A 52 -0.53 19.71 5.20
N LYS A 53 0.15 20.85 5.13
CA LYS A 53 1.48 20.90 4.57
C LYS A 53 2.45 20.33 5.61
N ILE A 54 3.29 19.41 5.18
CA ILE A 54 4.37 18.84 5.98
C ILE A 54 5.65 19.54 5.55
N ASP A 55 6.37 20.14 6.49
CA ASP A 55 7.74 20.58 6.23
C ASP A 55 8.62 19.32 6.12
N SER A 56 9.30 19.18 5.00
CA SER A 56 10.12 18.02 4.71
C SER A 56 11.46 18.43 4.12
N ASN A 57 12.48 17.65 4.48
CA ASN A 57 13.82 17.74 3.93
C ASN A 57 14.20 16.35 3.41
N TYR A 58 14.06 16.18 2.10
CA TYR A 58 14.35 14.91 1.44
C TYR A 58 15.64 14.99 0.64
N GLU A 59 16.50 13.99 0.83
CA GLU A 59 17.86 13.95 0.27
C GLU A 59 17.98 12.85 -0.77
N THR A 60 18.59 13.15 -1.91
CA THR A 60 19.04 12.12 -2.88
C THR A 60 20.48 11.72 -2.55
N ILE A 61 20.69 10.45 -2.26
CA ILE A 61 22.00 9.93 -1.87
C ILE A 61 22.73 9.38 -3.10
N LEU A 62 23.77 10.06 -3.51
CA LEU A 62 24.57 9.70 -4.70
C LEU A 62 26.05 9.37 -4.34
N THR A 63 26.45 9.53 -3.08
CA THR A 63 27.85 9.31 -2.67
C THR A 63 27.98 8.33 -1.51
N GLN A 64 29.11 7.62 -1.45
CA GLN A 64 29.42 6.75 -0.32
C GLN A 64 29.55 7.52 1.01
N LYS A 65 29.92 8.81 0.95
CA LYS A 65 30.00 9.66 2.13
C LYS A 65 28.62 9.83 2.75
N ASP A 66 27.62 10.16 1.92
CA ASP A 66 26.25 10.38 2.38
C ASP A 66 25.59 9.07 2.84
N MET A 67 25.87 7.94 2.16
CA MET A 67 25.47 6.62 2.66
C MET A 67 25.99 6.33 4.07
N LYS A 68 27.24 6.66 4.37
CA LYS A 68 27.81 6.47 5.71
C LYS A 68 27.15 7.35 6.77
N ILE A 69 26.72 8.55 6.40
CA ILE A 69 25.95 9.43 7.31
C ILE A 69 24.61 8.77 7.63
N TRP A 70 23.91 8.27 6.60
CA TRP A 70 22.63 7.59 6.78
C TRP A 70 22.77 6.26 7.55
N ALA A 71 23.78 5.45 7.25
CA ALA A 71 24.07 4.25 8.03
C ALA A 71 24.23 4.56 9.52
N LYS A 72 24.91 5.67 9.85
CA LYS A 72 25.03 6.12 11.24
C LYS A 72 23.71 6.58 11.83
N LYS A 73 22.87 7.32 11.06
CA LYS A 73 21.50 7.67 11.51
C LYS A 73 20.70 6.42 11.87
N LEU A 74 20.76 5.34 11.04
CA LEU A 74 20.09 4.07 11.33
C LEU A 74 20.62 3.40 12.60
N ASP A 75 21.93 3.50 12.86
CA ASP A 75 22.53 2.97 14.09
C ASP A 75 22.03 3.72 15.33
N ASP A 76 21.91 5.04 15.25
CA ASP A 76 21.62 5.93 16.37
C ASP A 76 20.10 6.09 16.65
N CYS A 77 19.22 5.89 15.66
CA CYS A 77 17.79 6.05 15.82
C CYS A 77 17.13 4.92 16.64
N LYS A 78 15.92 5.17 17.14
CA LYS A 78 15.12 4.15 17.84
C LYS A 78 14.35 3.26 16.86
N VAL A 79 13.83 3.86 15.81
CA VAL A 79 13.11 3.22 14.71
C VAL A 79 13.44 3.98 13.43
N PHE A 80 13.37 3.30 12.30
CA PHE A 80 13.48 3.91 10.98
C PHE A 80 12.49 3.26 10.02
N ALA A 81 11.96 4.04 9.09
CA ALA A 81 11.18 3.51 7.99
C ALA A 81 12.11 3.10 6.84
N ILE A 82 11.74 2.02 6.16
CA ILE A 82 12.37 1.52 4.93
C ILE A 82 11.30 1.18 3.92
N ASP A 83 11.53 1.55 2.68
CA ASP A 83 10.67 1.21 1.54
C ASP A 83 11.53 0.95 0.30
N THR A 84 11.00 0.20 -0.68
CA THR A 84 11.72 -0.16 -1.91
C THR A 84 10.96 0.25 -3.15
N GLU A 85 11.68 0.86 -4.09
CA GLU A 85 11.18 1.12 -5.43
C GLU A 85 11.68 0.05 -6.40
N THR A 86 10.77 -0.43 -7.25
CA THR A 86 11.03 -1.56 -8.14
C THR A 86 10.52 -1.31 -9.55
N ASP A 87 11.04 -2.09 -10.52
CA ASP A 87 10.61 -2.05 -11.91
C ASP A 87 9.36 -2.91 -12.19
N SER A 88 8.87 -3.66 -11.20
CA SER A 88 7.72 -4.56 -11.33
C SER A 88 7.06 -4.82 -9.97
N LEU A 89 5.75 -5.13 -9.99
CA LEU A 89 5.02 -5.61 -8.81
C LEU A 89 5.19 -7.11 -8.56
N ASP A 90 5.83 -7.84 -9.46
CA ASP A 90 6.14 -9.27 -9.28
C ASP A 90 7.37 -9.42 -8.38
N THR A 91 7.17 -9.71 -7.11
CA THR A 91 8.23 -9.84 -6.11
C THR A 91 9.25 -10.94 -6.41
N VAL A 92 8.96 -11.88 -7.33
CA VAL A 92 9.88 -12.95 -7.74
C VAL A 92 10.89 -12.45 -8.77
N THR A 93 10.50 -11.54 -9.65
CA THR A 93 11.31 -11.10 -10.79
C THR A 93 11.70 -9.63 -10.75
N ALA A 94 11.02 -8.80 -9.94
CA ALA A 94 11.27 -7.37 -9.86
C ALA A 94 12.73 -7.02 -9.53
N ASN A 95 13.30 -6.05 -10.23
CA ASN A 95 14.61 -5.50 -9.90
C ASN A 95 14.44 -4.30 -8.97
N LEU A 96 15.42 -4.13 -8.09
CA LEU A 96 15.49 -2.98 -7.19
C LEU A 96 15.91 -1.73 -7.97
N VAL A 97 15.07 -0.70 -7.95
CA VAL A 97 15.36 0.60 -8.56
C VAL A 97 15.95 1.56 -7.54
N GLY A 98 15.49 1.49 -6.29
CA GLY A 98 16.07 2.27 -5.20
C GLY A 98 15.54 1.86 -3.84
N ILE A 99 16.12 2.44 -2.81
CA ILE A 99 15.72 2.27 -1.40
C ILE A 99 15.47 3.65 -0.81
N SER A 100 14.38 3.81 -0.08
CA SER A 100 14.11 5.00 0.71
C SER A 100 14.16 4.71 2.20
N LEU A 101 14.60 5.70 2.98
CA LEU A 101 14.78 5.60 4.41
C LEU A 101 14.31 6.89 5.10
N SER A 102 13.75 6.75 6.29
CA SER A 102 13.43 7.88 7.19
C SER A 102 13.70 7.48 8.63
N ASP A 103 14.47 8.28 9.37
CA ASP A 103 14.79 8.08 10.79
C ASP A 103 14.09 9.08 11.71
N LYS A 104 13.46 10.10 11.12
CA LYS A 104 12.75 11.17 11.82
C LYS A 104 11.68 11.81 10.92
N GLU A 105 10.54 12.15 11.50
CA GLU A 105 9.48 12.84 10.77
C GLU A 105 9.97 14.12 10.10
N GLY A 106 9.67 14.27 8.81
CA GLY A 106 10.13 15.37 7.97
C GLY A 106 11.53 15.18 7.39
N GLU A 107 12.23 14.12 7.71
CA GLU A 107 13.52 13.77 7.12
C GLU A 107 13.44 12.42 6.42
N GLY A 108 13.93 12.37 5.20
CA GLY A 108 13.97 11.15 4.41
C GLY A 108 15.07 11.19 3.37
N CYS A 109 15.43 10.03 2.86
CA CYS A 109 16.34 9.96 1.72
C CYS A 109 15.96 8.87 0.74
N TYR A 110 16.45 9.03 -0.46
CA TYR A 110 16.36 8.04 -1.52
C TYR A 110 17.75 7.68 -2.04
N LEU A 111 17.99 6.39 -2.20
CA LEU A 111 19.21 5.81 -2.75
C LEU A 111 18.91 5.22 -4.12
N PRO A 112 19.10 5.96 -5.23
CA PRO A 112 18.88 5.45 -6.59
C PRO A 112 19.97 4.43 -6.96
N ILE A 113 19.53 3.29 -7.56
CA ILE A 113 20.40 2.15 -7.88
C ILE A 113 20.17 1.69 -9.32
N GLY A 114 18.90 1.64 -9.76
CA GLY A 114 18.49 0.97 -10.99
C GLY A 114 17.73 1.85 -11.99
N HIS A 115 17.84 3.17 -11.94
CA HIS A 115 17.21 4.05 -12.91
C HIS A 115 17.86 3.94 -14.31
N GLN A 116 17.02 3.97 -15.36
CA GLN A 116 17.43 3.79 -16.75
C GLN A 116 16.64 4.74 -17.64
N TYR A 117 17.19 5.94 -17.88
CA TYR A 117 16.64 6.93 -18.80
C TYR A 117 17.77 7.74 -19.45
N GLU A 118 17.47 8.41 -20.55
CA GLU A 118 18.46 9.23 -21.26
C GLU A 118 18.93 10.39 -20.38
N GLY A 119 20.25 10.55 -20.24
CA GLY A 119 20.85 11.56 -19.36
C GLY A 119 20.85 11.22 -17.87
N CYS A 120 20.49 9.99 -17.49
CA CYS A 120 20.49 9.56 -16.09
C CYS A 120 21.88 9.80 -15.44
N PRO A 121 21.95 10.49 -14.29
CA PRO A 121 23.20 10.70 -13.59
C PRO A 121 23.78 9.37 -13.07
N LYS A 122 25.08 9.41 -12.73
CA LYS A 122 25.72 8.25 -12.12
C LYS A 122 25.07 7.94 -10.76
N GLN A 123 24.57 6.75 -10.64
CA GLN A 123 23.93 6.24 -9.45
C GLN A 123 24.92 5.47 -8.54
N LEU A 124 24.43 5.07 -7.37
CA LEU A 124 25.16 4.17 -6.48
C LEU A 124 25.27 2.78 -7.11
N ASP A 125 26.37 2.09 -6.87
CA ASP A 125 26.46 0.68 -7.21
C ASP A 125 25.83 -0.18 -6.09
N LEU A 126 25.09 -1.21 -6.47
CA LEU A 126 24.36 -2.07 -5.55
C LEU A 126 25.28 -2.67 -4.48
N LYS A 127 26.52 -3.06 -4.85
CA LYS A 127 27.45 -3.66 -3.88
C LYS A 127 27.80 -2.67 -2.77
N SER A 128 28.11 -1.41 -3.10
CA SER A 128 28.37 -0.38 -2.10
C SER A 128 27.15 -0.10 -1.21
N VAL A 129 25.93 -0.14 -1.78
CA VAL A 129 24.69 0.01 -0.99
C VAL A 129 24.53 -1.15 -0.03
N VAL A 130 24.71 -2.39 -0.47
CA VAL A 130 24.66 -3.58 0.38
C VAL A 130 25.71 -3.51 1.49
N ASP A 131 26.95 -3.19 1.13
CA ASP A 131 28.07 -3.16 2.09
C ASP A 131 27.89 -2.09 3.18
N ILE A 132 27.26 -0.94 2.86
CA ILE A 132 27.14 0.19 3.80
C ILE A 132 25.74 0.24 4.43
N ILE A 133 24.70 0.39 3.62
CA ILE A 133 23.34 0.54 4.10
C ILE A 133 22.75 -0.82 4.47
N GLY A 134 22.93 -1.85 3.63
CA GLY A 134 22.47 -3.20 3.90
C GLY A 134 22.99 -3.73 5.24
N SER A 135 24.29 -3.58 5.50
CA SER A 135 24.90 -3.98 6.78
C SER A 135 24.28 -3.24 7.98
N SER A 136 23.99 -1.94 7.84
CA SER A 136 23.34 -1.17 8.92
C SER A 136 21.86 -1.57 9.11
N VAL A 137 21.14 -1.81 8.02
CA VAL A 137 19.75 -2.33 8.06
C VAL A 137 19.72 -3.70 8.74
N GLU A 138 20.57 -4.64 8.34
CA GLU A 138 20.63 -5.99 8.93
C GLU A 138 20.94 -5.95 10.42
N LYS A 139 21.91 -5.13 10.83
CA LYS A 139 22.27 -4.93 12.24
C LYS A 139 21.10 -4.37 13.05
N ASN A 140 20.35 -3.45 12.49
CA ASN A 140 19.27 -2.71 13.14
C ASN A 140 17.86 -3.15 12.71
N ARG A 141 17.72 -4.31 12.05
CA ARG A 141 16.46 -4.80 11.47
C ARG A 141 15.28 -4.79 12.44
N HIS A 142 15.53 -5.02 13.73
CA HIS A 142 14.52 -4.96 14.80
C HIS A 142 13.97 -3.55 15.06
N LYS A 143 14.53 -2.51 14.43
CA LYS A 143 14.05 -1.13 14.45
C LYS A 143 13.33 -0.74 13.14
N ALA A 144 13.39 -1.59 12.11
CA ALA A 144 12.81 -1.29 10.79
C ALA A 144 11.29 -1.28 10.82
N VAL A 145 10.70 -0.28 10.23
CA VAL A 145 9.25 -0.13 10.00
C VAL A 145 9.02 -0.03 8.50
N GLY A 146 7.95 -0.63 8.01
CA GLY A 146 7.55 -0.49 6.60
C GLY A 146 6.05 -0.48 6.41
N GLN A 147 5.65 -0.34 5.16
CA GLN A 147 4.27 -0.40 4.71
C GLN A 147 4.10 -1.57 3.76
N ASN A 148 3.53 -2.70 4.20
CA ASN A 148 3.45 -3.94 3.43
C ASN A 148 4.82 -4.60 3.19
N LEU A 149 5.62 -4.75 4.24
CA LEU A 149 6.98 -5.32 4.20
C LEU A 149 7.04 -6.72 3.56
N LYS A 150 5.93 -7.42 3.45
CA LYS A 150 5.85 -8.67 2.69
C LYS A 150 6.28 -8.50 1.24
N PHE A 151 6.11 -7.30 0.67
CA PHE A 151 6.58 -6.96 -0.67
C PHE A 151 8.10 -6.69 -0.68
N ASP A 152 8.60 -5.90 0.27
CA ASP A 152 9.99 -5.42 0.29
C ASP A 152 11.01 -6.49 0.71
N ILE A 153 10.66 -7.32 1.68
CA ILE A 153 11.54 -8.35 2.25
C ILE A 153 12.15 -9.26 1.18
N PRO A 154 11.39 -9.89 0.26
CA PRO A 154 11.97 -10.76 -0.76
C PRO A 154 12.82 -10.00 -1.78
N ILE A 155 12.51 -8.76 -2.07
CA ILE A 155 13.27 -7.91 -2.98
C ILE A 155 14.60 -7.56 -2.36
N LEU A 156 14.61 -7.06 -1.13
CA LEU A 156 15.82 -6.74 -0.38
C LEU A 156 16.73 -7.97 -0.24
N LEU A 157 16.16 -9.13 0.15
CA LEU A 157 16.90 -10.39 0.31
C LEU A 157 17.58 -10.83 -0.99
N ARG A 158 16.86 -10.76 -2.11
CA ARG A 158 17.40 -11.16 -3.42
C ARG A 158 18.55 -10.24 -3.86
N HIS A 159 18.57 -8.99 -3.39
CA HIS A 159 19.62 -8.01 -3.68
C HIS A 159 20.69 -7.96 -2.59
N GLY A 160 20.70 -8.90 -1.65
CA GLY A 160 21.76 -9.08 -0.67
C GLY A 160 21.56 -8.33 0.65
N ILE A 161 20.35 -7.86 0.96
CA ILE A 161 20.01 -7.20 2.23
C ILE A 161 19.00 -8.06 2.98
N ALA A 162 19.38 -8.64 4.10
CA ALA A 162 18.50 -9.48 4.90
C ALA A 162 17.65 -8.64 5.88
N LEU A 163 16.34 -8.72 5.75
CA LEU A 163 15.36 -8.16 6.68
C LEU A 163 14.50 -9.29 7.25
N ASP A 164 15.12 -10.20 8.02
CA ASP A 164 14.48 -11.39 8.58
C ASP A 164 13.72 -11.14 9.88
N SER A 165 13.75 -9.92 10.37
CA SER A 165 12.88 -9.38 11.42
C SER A 165 12.67 -7.89 11.21
N PHE A 166 11.60 -7.34 11.75
CA PHE A 166 11.26 -5.92 11.68
C PHE A 166 10.51 -5.48 12.93
N HIS A 167 10.40 -4.18 13.14
CA HIS A 167 9.70 -3.61 14.30
C HIS A 167 8.20 -3.58 14.10
N ALA A 168 7.74 -3.07 12.94
CA ALA A 168 6.33 -2.92 12.64
C ALA A 168 6.04 -2.84 11.13
N ASP A 169 4.80 -3.17 10.77
CA ASP A 169 4.23 -2.97 9.44
C ASP A 169 2.95 -2.13 9.59
N THR A 170 2.94 -0.94 9.00
CA THR A 170 1.87 0.05 9.17
C THR A 170 0.56 -0.38 8.51
N MET A 171 0.61 -1.18 7.44
CA MET A 171 -0.58 -1.76 6.83
C MET A 171 -1.26 -2.75 7.79
N LEU A 172 -0.49 -3.64 8.41
CA LEU A 172 -1.00 -4.62 9.37
C LEU A 172 -1.46 -3.95 10.66
N MET A 173 -0.73 -2.93 11.15
CA MET A 173 -1.17 -2.13 12.32
C MET A 173 -2.54 -1.52 12.08
N SER A 174 -2.75 -0.90 10.93
CA SER A 174 -4.03 -0.29 10.57
C SER A 174 -5.14 -1.35 10.42
N TYR A 175 -4.82 -2.48 9.79
CA TYR A 175 -5.78 -3.58 9.61
C TYR A 175 -6.28 -4.14 10.94
N VAL A 176 -5.37 -4.44 11.85
CA VAL A 176 -5.72 -4.98 13.19
C VAL A 176 -6.40 -3.92 14.05
N LEU A 177 -6.04 -2.65 13.91
CA LEU A 177 -6.68 -1.56 14.64
C LEU A 177 -8.15 -1.37 14.24
N ASN A 178 -8.43 -1.36 12.93
CA ASN A 178 -9.77 -1.27 12.36
C ASN A 178 -9.80 -1.75 10.90
N SER A 179 -10.13 -3.01 10.68
CA SER A 179 -10.10 -3.67 9.36
C SER A 179 -11.04 -3.08 8.31
N THR A 180 -12.02 -2.28 8.72
CA THR A 180 -13.03 -1.67 7.83
C THR A 180 -12.84 -0.17 7.61
N ALA A 181 -11.89 0.48 8.30
CA ALA A 181 -11.70 1.93 8.25
C ALA A 181 -11.30 2.42 6.85
N THR A 182 -10.40 1.71 6.19
CA THR A 182 -9.86 2.07 4.87
C THR A 182 -9.48 0.82 4.06
N ARG A 183 -8.90 1.02 2.87
CA ARG A 183 -8.26 -0.05 2.09
C ARG A 183 -6.81 -0.35 2.53
N HIS A 184 -6.34 0.24 3.62
CA HIS A 184 -5.01 0.09 4.21
C HIS A 184 -3.81 0.38 3.28
N GLY A 185 -4.02 0.96 2.09
CA GLY A 185 -2.96 1.51 1.26
C GLY A 185 -2.46 2.84 1.82
N MET A 186 -1.17 3.17 1.61
CA MET A 186 -0.50 4.33 2.20
C MET A 186 -1.27 5.63 2.01
N ASP A 187 -1.67 5.98 0.78
CA ASP A 187 -2.44 7.20 0.48
C ASP A 187 -3.70 7.34 1.34
N LYS A 188 -4.41 6.20 1.54
CA LYS A 188 -5.65 6.19 2.32
C LYS A 188 -5.37 6.30 3.80
N LEU A 189 -4.30 5.67 4.27
CA LEU A 189 -3.87 5.77 5.67
C LEU A 189 -3.36 7.18 5.99
N ALA A 190 -2.56 7.78 5.12
CA ALA A 190 -2.06 9.16 5.27
C ALA A 190 -3.22 10.16 5.35
N MET A 191 -4.20 10.05 4.45
CA MET A 191 -5.38 10.89 4.49
C MET A 191 -6.21 10.67 5.76
N TYR A 192 -6.41 9.41 6.17
CA TYR A 192 -7.28 9.06 7.29
C TYR A 192 -6.67 9.41 8.66
N TYR A 193 -5.39 9.06 8.88
CA TYR A 193 -4.74 9.23 10.18
C TYR A 193 -3.95 10.52 10.32
N LEU A 194 -3.42 11.07 9.22
CA LEU A 194 -2.55 12.26 9.23
C LEU A 194 -3.21 13.50 8.63
N ASN A 195 -4.34 13.34 7.91
CA ASN A 195 -4.97 14.38 7.09
C ASN A 195 -3.98 14.96 6.06
N TYR A 196 -3.22 14.09 5.41
CA TYR A 196 -2.18 14.43 4.46
C TYR A 196 -2.45 13.73 3.12
N GLU A 197 -2.31 14.48 2.03
CA GLU A 197 -2.40 13.94 0.66
C GLU A 197 -0.99 13.69 0.13
N THR A 198 -0.63 12.43 -0.08
CA THR A 198 0.65 11.98 -0.61
C THR A 198 0.77 12.22 -2.11
N VAL A 199 1.97 12.30 -2.62
CA VAL A 199 2.24 12.19 -4.06
C VAL A 199 1.84 10.78 -4.49
N LYS A 200 1.04 10.65 -5.57
CA LYS A 200 0.57 9.34 -6.03
C LYS A 200 1.58 8.74 -7.00
N TYR A 201 1.68 7.43 -7.00
CA TYR A 201 2.48 6.69 -7.99
C TYR A 201 2.17 7.11 -9.43
N SER A 202 0.89 7.36 -9.75
CA SER A 202 0.45 7.84 -11.06
C SER A 202 0.93 9.24 -11.41
N ASP A 203 1.24 10.07 -10.42
CA ASP A 203 1.72 11.44 -10.66
C ASP A 203 3.19 11.43 -11.12
N VAL A 204 3.95 10.42 -10.73
CA VAL A 204 5.36 10.25 -11.12
C VAL A 204 5.55 9.32 -12.31
N THR A 205 4.71 8.30 -12.48
CA THR A 205 4.84 7.33 -13.59
C THR A 205 3.85 7.57 -14.74
N GLY A 206 2.85 8.44 -14.56
CA GLY A 206 1.76 8.62 -15.51
C GLY A 206 0.66 7.54 -15.37
N THR A 207 -0.34 7.61 -16.25
CA THR A 207 -1.53 6.75 -16.18
C THR A 207 -1.81 6.03 -17.50
N ALA A 208 -2.41 4.86 -17.43
CA ALA A 208 -2.89 4.07 -18.57
C ALA A 208 -1.79 3.85 -19.62
N SER A 209 -2.04 4.16 -20.90
CA SER A 209 -1.11 3.95 -22.02
C SER A 209 0.14 4.83 -22.01
N LYS A 210 0.18 5.83 -21.12
CA LYS A 210 1.33 6.73 -20.93
C LYS A 210 2.15 6.38 -19.68
N GLN A 211 1.77 5.33 -18.97
CA GLN A 211 2.49 4.92 -17.78
C GLN A 211 3.87 4.37 -18.16
N ILE A 212 4.90 4.93 -17.53
CA ILE A 212 6.29 4.48 -17.66
C ILE A 212 6.66 3.57 -16.48
N ASN A 213 7.71 2.78 -16.67
CA ASN A 213 8.29 2.01 -15.57
C ASN A 213 8.97 2.97 -14.59
N PHE A 214 8.95 2.65 -13.28
CA PHE A 214 9.57 3.49 -12.25
C PHE A 214 11.07 3.69 -12.50
N SER A 215 11.76 2.69 -13.06
CA SER A 215 13.17 2.83 -13.48
C SER A 215 13.39 3.93 -14.53
N SER A 216 12.36 4.36 -15.24
CA SER A 216 12.42 5.43 -16.24
C SER A 216 12.00 6.80 -15.69
N VAL A 217 11.63 6.90 -14.42
CA VAL A 217 11.33 8.17 -13.75
C VAL A 217 12.64 8.90 -13.46
N GLU A 218 12.68 10.21 -13.68
CA GLU A 218 13.85 11.04 -13.34
C GLU A 218 14.15 10.98 -11.84
N ILE A 219 15.43 10.87 -11.47
CA ILE A 219 15.86 10.65 -10.09
C ILE A 219 15.34 11.74 -9.15
N ASP A 220 15.33 13.00 -9.58
CA ASP A 220 14.85 14.11 -8.72
C ASP A 220 13.36 13.95 -8.36
N VAL A 221 12.55 13.49 -9.33
CA VAL A 221 11.12 13.20 -9.11
C VAL A 221 10.94 11.96 -8.26
N ALA A 222 11.64 10.87 -8.59
CA ALA A 222 11.62 9.62 -7.86
C ALA A 222 12.09 9.79 -6.40
N SER A 223 13.12 10.61 -6.19
CA SER A 223 13.69 10.88 -4.87
C SER A 223 12.67 11.55 -3.94
N HIS A 224 11.94 12.54 -4.45
CA HIS A 224 10.92 13.20 -3.63
C HIS A 224 9.80 12.23 -3.27
N TYR A 225 9.30 11.47 -4.25
CA TYR A 225 8.23 10.48 -4.06
C TYR A 225 8.64 9.40 -3.05
N ALA A 226 9.76 8.72 -3.29
CA ALA A 226 10.21 7.61 -2.45
C ALA A 226 10.60 8.05 -1.02
N ALA A 227 11.25 9.20 -0.88
CA ALA A 227 11.58 9.72 0.45
C ALA A 227 10.33 10.18 1.23
N GLU A 228 9.30 10.69 0.53
CA GLU A 228 7.99 10.97 1.12
C GLU A 228 7.35 9.68 1.65
N ASP A 229 7.36 8.59 0.87
CA ASP A 229 6.77 7.31 1.26
C ASP A 229 7.42 6.76 2.55
N ALA A 230 8.73 6.87 2.69
CA ALA A 230 9.44 6.50 3.91
C ALA A 230 9.06 7.42 5.11
N ASP A 231 9.00 8.74 4.92
CA ASP A 231 8.60 9.69 5.98
C ASP A 231 7.14 9.46 6.41
N ILE A 232 6.23 9.29 5.46
CA ILE A 232 4.81 9.00 5.74
C ILE A 232 4.65 7.67 6.46
N THR A 233 5.42 6.64 6.08
CA THR A 233 5.44 5.35 6.79
C THR A 233 5.86 5.53 8.25
N LEU A 234 6.89 6.33 8.52
CA LEU A 234 7.34 6.60 9.89
C LEU A 234 6.28 7.37 10.70
N ARG A 235 5.65 8.38 10.11
CA ARG A 235 4.55 9.15 10.74
C ARG A 235 3.33 8.27 11.01
N LEU A 236 2.98 7.41 10.07
CA LEU A 236 1.88 6.44 10.24
C LEU A 236 2.20 5.48 11.39
N PHE A 237 3.44 4.95 11.46
CA PHE A 237 3.87 4.13 12.57
C PHE A 237 3.68 4.83 13.91
N ASN A 238 4.20 6.06 14.07
CA ASN A 238 4.09 6.82 15.33
C ASN A 238 2.63 7.03 15.73
N LYS A 239 1.77 7.37 14.75
CA LYS A 239 0.34 7.55 15.00
C LYS A 239 -0.36 6.25 15.39
N LEU A 240 -0.11 5.17 14.67
CA LEU A 240 -0.76 3.88 14.89
C LEU A 240 -0.27 3.20 16.16
N ASP A 241 1.04 3.30 16.51
CA ASP A 241 1.57 2.76 17.76
C ASP A 241 0.94 3.45 18.97
N SER A 242 0.75 4.77 18.92
CA SER A 242 0.04 5.51 19.97
C SER A 242 -1.41 5.01 20.16
N LEU A 243 -2.12 4.71 19.08
CA LEU A 243 -3.49 4.17 19.13
C LEU A 243 -3.55 2.71 19.62
N LEU A 244 -2.55 1.92 19.24
CA LEU A 244 -2.43 0.51 19.67
C LEU A 244 -1.94 0.38 21.10
N ALA A 245 -1.30 1.38 21.67
CA ALA A 245 -0.91 1.38 23.08
C ALA A 245 -2.12 1.21 24.02
N GLU A 246 -3.28 1.72 23.63
CA GLU A 246 -4.54 1.57 24.36
C GLU A 246 -5.25 0.23 24.09
N LYS A 247 -4.72 -0.61 23.22
CA LYS A 247 -5.34 -1.85 22.72
C LYS A 247 -4.40 -3.06 22.84
N PRO A 248 -4.13 -3.54 24.05
CA PRO A 248 -3.12 -4.57 24.30
C PRO A 248 -3.40 -5.90 23.59
N ILE A 249 -4.68 -6.26 23.39
CA ILE A 249 -5.06 -7.50 22.69
C ILE A 249 -4.67 -7.41 21.22
N GLN A 250 -4.97 -6.28 20.57
CA GLN A 250 -4.59 -6.03 19.16
C GLN A 250 -3.07 -5.98 18.99
N LYS A 251 -2.37 -5.31 19.93
CA LYS A 251 -0.90 -5.27 19.91
C LYS A 251 -0.29 -6.67 20.05
N LYS A 252 -0.86 -7.51 20.92
CA LYS A 252 -0.42 -8.90 21.07
C LYS A 252 -0.71 -9.72 19.80
N LEU A 253 -1.86 -9.55 19.16
CA LEU A 253 -2.20 -10.21 17.90
C LEU A 253 -1.16 -9.87 16.80
N LEU A 254 -0.77 -8.60 16.67
CA LEU A 254 0.27 -8.17 15.73
C LEU A 254 1.60 -8.89 15.99
N GLN A 255 2.05 -8.92 17.25
CA GLN A 255 3.35 -9.46 17.62
C GLN A 255 3.40 -10.99 17.52
N ASP A 256 2.35 -11.68 17.95
CA ASP A 256 2.35 -13.14 18.05
C ASP A 256 1.93 -13.84 16.75
N ILE A 257 1.16 -13.16 15.89
CA ILE A 257 0.56 -13.78 14.68
C ILE A 257 0.91 -13.01 13.42
N GLU A 258 0.50 -11.74 13.31
CA GLU A 258 0.54 -11.02 12.03
C GLU A 258 1.98 -10.78 11.54
N TYR A 259 2.87 -10.29 12.40
CA TYR A 259 4.26 -10.04 12.03
C TYR A 259 5.04 -11.32 11.70
N PRO A 260 4.98 -12.40 12.50
CA PRO A 260 5.59 -13.68 12.11
C PRO A 260 5.04 -14.25 10.80
N LEU A 261 3.75 -14.05 10.52
CA LEU A 261 3.08 -14.54 9.32
C LEU A 261 3.63 -13.88 8.04
N VAL A 262 4.11 -12.64 8.09
CA VAL A 262 4.73 -11.94 6.95
C VAL A 262 5.85 -12.78 6.34
N HIS A 263 6.76 -13.28 7.15
CA HIS A 263 7.90 -14.09 6.67
C HIS A 263 7.44 -15.46 6.13
N VAL A 264 6.42 -16.04 6.73
CA VAL A 264 5.85 -17.32 6.26
C VAL A 264 5.22 -17.13 4.88
N LEU A 265 4.37 -16.11 4.73
CA LEU A 265 3.69 -15.83 3.46
C LEU A 265 4.68 -15.40 2.37
N SER A 266 5.65 -14.54 2.69
CA SER A 266 6.73 -14.17 1.77
C SER A 266 7.45 -15.41 1.22
N ARG A 267 7.83 -16.35 2.09
CA ARG A 267 8.48 -17.59 1.68
C ARG A 267 7.57 -18.50 0.84
N VAL A 268 6.29 -18.61 1.19
CA VAL A 268 5.32 -19.39 0.40
C VAL A 268 5.17 -18.81 -1.00
N GLU A 269 5.05 -17.49 -1.12
CA GLU A 269 4.93 -16.79 -2.40
C GLU A 269 6.20 -16.92 -3.25
N GLN A 270 7.39 -16.82 -2.64
CA GLN A 270 8.66 -17.01 -3.35
C GLN A 270 8.85 -18.46 -3.84
N ASN A 271 8.39 -19.47 -3.09
CA ASN A 271 8.45 -20.86 -3.52
C ASN A 271 7.48 -21.18 -4.65
N GLY A 272 6.37 -20.44 -4.72
CA GLY A 272 5.30 -20.64 -5.69
C GLY A 272 4.57 -21.96 -5.51
N ALA A 273 3.68 -22.26 -6.45
CA ALA A 273 2.93 -23.51 -6.50
C ALA A 273 3.08 -24.20 -7.86
N LYS A 274 3.28 -25.52 -7.85
CA LYS A 274 3.35 -26.30 -9.08
C LYS A 274 1.94 -26.48 -9.66
N ILE A 275 1.75 -26.03 -10.89
CA ILE A 275 0.50 -26.18 -11.63
C ILE A 275 0.58 -27.42 -12.52
N ASP A 276 -0.45 -28.28 -12.44
CA ASP A 276 -0.65 -29.37 -13.41
C ASP A 276 -1.34 -28.81 -14.65
N LYS A 277 -0.53 -28.57 -15.69
CA LYS A 277 -1.01 -27.99 -16.95
C LYS A 277 -2.04 -28.85 -17.65
N ASN A 278 -1.94 -30.18 -17.54
CA ASN A 278 -2.86 -31.10 -18.21
C ASN A 278 -4.23 -31.03 -17.55
N LYS A 279 -4.30 -31.13 -16.22
CA LYS A 279 -5.57 -30.96 -15.49
C LYS A 279 -6.21 -29.59 -15.75
N LEU A 280 -5.40 -28.53 -15.83
CA LEU A 280 -5.92 -27.20 -16.12
C LEU A 280 -6.52 -27.11 -17.53
N SER A 281 -5.86 -27.75 -18.50
CA SER A 281 -6.37 -27.85 -19.88
C SER A 281 -7.69 -28.64 -19.94
N ASP A 282 -7.74 -29.80 -19.28
CA ASP A 282 -8.95 -30.64 -19.24
C ASP A 282 -10.12 -29.88 -18.60
N HIS A 283 -9.90 -29.19 -17.49
CA HIS A 283 -10.91 -28.34 -16.85
C HIS A 283 -11.35 -27.18 -17.74
N SER A 284 -10.42 -26.59 -18.50
CA SER A 284 -10.76 -25.49 -19.44
C SER A 284 -11.69 -25.98 -20.54
N ILE A 285 -11.45 -27.19 -21.08
CA ILE A 285 -12.32 -27.80 -22.10
C ILE A 285 -13.70 -28.09 -21.49
N GLU A 286 -13.75 -28.78 -20.35
CA GLU A 286 -15.01 -29.11 -19.66
C GLU A 286 -15.86 -27.85 -19.36
N LEU A 287 -15.20 -26.78 -18.87
CA LEU A 287 -15.89 -25.51 -18.58
C LEU A 287 -16.41 -24.82 -19.85
N SER A 288 -15.63 -24.87 -20.93
CA SER A 288 -16.05 -24.28 -22.21
C SER A 288 -17.29 -24.99 -22.77
N GLU A 289 -17.31 -26.33 -22.75
CA GLU A 289 -18.49 -27.12 -23.16
C GLU A 289 -19.72 -26.81 -22.29
N LYS A 290 -19.55 -26.70 -20.97
CA LYS A 290 -20.65 -26.33 -20.06
C LYS A 290 -21.17 -24.92 -20.33
N ILE A 291 -20.29 -23.95 -20.56
CA ILE A 291 -20.65 -22.56 -20.88
C ILE A 291 -21.45 -22.54 -22.20
N GLU A 292 -20.97 -23.21 -23.23
CA GLU A 292 -21.64 -23.27 -24.53
C GLU A 292 -23.04 -23.89 -24.43
N LYS A 293 -23.15 -25.01 -23.69
CA LYS A 293 -24.45 -25.66 -23.43
C LYS A 293 -25.42 -24.72 -22.69
N LEU A 294 -24.98 -24.13 -21.57
CA LEU A 294 -25.82 -23.22 -20.78
C LEU A 294 -26.21 -21.96 -21.56
N SER A 295 -25.29 -21.41 -22.33
CA SER A 295 -25.59 -20.27 -23.22
C SER A 295 -26.63 -20.62 -24.24
N SER A 296 -26.52 -21.80 -24.88
CA SER A 296 -27.52 -22.28 -25.85
C SER A 296 -28.90 -22.50 -25.21
N GLU A 297 -28.96 -23.04 -24.00
CA GLU A 297 -30.19 -23.22 -23.25
C GLU A 297 -30.80 -21.86 -22.86
N ALA A 298 -30.01 -20.90 -22.40
CA ALA A 298 -30.45 -19.55 -22.05
C ALA A 298 -31.01 -18.80 -23.28
N PHE A 299 -30.33 -18.88 -24.41
CA PHE A 299 -30.83 -18.28 -25.66
C PHE A 299 -32.15 -18.88 -26.14
N LYS A 300 -32.33 -20.20 -25.98
CA LYS A 300 -33.62 -20.83 -26.32
C LYS A 300 -34.75 -20.29 -25.44
N ILE A 301 -34.49 -20.06 -24.15
CA ILE A 301 -35.51 -19.50 -23.25
C ILE A 301 -35.80 -18.03 -23.59
N CYS A 302 -34.75 -17.22 -23.87
CA CYS A 302 -34.95 -15.81 -24.26
C CYS A 302 -35.63 -15.61 -25.62
N LEU A 303 -35.53 -16.56 -26.53
CA LEU A 303 -36.23 -16.49 -27.84
C LEU A 303 -37.67 -16.97 -27.77
N LEU A 304 -38.19 -17.44 -26.65
CA LEU A 304 -39.58 -17.86 -26.43
C LEU A 304 -40.45 -16.73 -25.82
N TYR A 305 -39.89 -15.56 -25.64
CA TYR A 305 -40.58 -14.32 -25.27
C TYR A 305 -40.33 -13.25 -26.35
#